data_6c02300c4b5eff007bb8878b0c1bcf4f
#
_entry.id   6c02300c4b5eff007bb8878b0c1bcf4f
#
_cell.length_a   1.000
_cell.length_b   1.000
_cell.length_c   1.000
_cell.angle_alpha   90.00
_cell.angle_beta   90.00
_cell.angle_gamma   90.00
#
_symmetry.space_group_name_H-M   'P 1'
#
loop_
_entity.id
_entity.type
_entity.pdbx_description
1 polymer ?
#
loop_
_entity_poly.entity_id
_entity_poly.type
_entity_poly.pdbx_seq_one_letter_code
_entity_poly.pdbx_strand_id
1 'polypeptide(L)'
;KFVYAINLSVCNGNGKCVEACHKENNHDRATNQSYIRVLEMPKGTMDMEQGSTTYSGVVPKDDKFYLPVQCQQCDEPPCVDVCPVKATWKEQDGIVVVDYNWCIGCRYCEAACPYHARRFNWKKPEVPAEEVNTDQGYLSNRIRPVGVVEKCTYCLHRTRRGKLPACL
;
A
#
# COMPACT_ATOMS: atom_id res chain seq x y z
N LYS A 1 16.65 3.93 8.44
CA LYS A 1 15.33 4.47 8.08
C LYS A 1 15.23 4.58 6.56
N PHE A 2 14.14 4.09 5.96
CA PHE A 2 13.91 4.19 4.52
C PHE A 2 13.25 5.52 4.16
N VAL A 3 13.62 6.07 3.00
CA VAL A 3 13.02 7.27 2.42
C VAL A 3 12.49 6.93 1.03
N TYR A 4 11.31 7.42 0.72
CA TYR A 4 10.68 7.26 -0.59
C TYR A 4 10.57 8.63 -1.25
N ALA A 5 11.46 8.90 -2.20
CA ALA A 5 11.47 10.14 -2.97
C ALA A 5 10.75 9.93 -4.30
N ILE A 6 9.77 10.78 -4.60
CA ILE A 6 8.98 10.74 -5.83
C ILE A 6 9.16 12.06 -6.58
N ASN A 7 9.58 11.98 -7.82
CA ASN A 7 9.56 13.14 -8.71
C ASN A 7 8.20 13.21 -9.42
N LEU A 8 7.34 14.10 -8.95
CA LEU A 8 5.99 14.25 -9.50
C LEU A 8 5.97 14.81 -10.93
N SER A 9 7.03 15.53 -11.36
CA SER A 9 7.09 16.09 -12.71
C SER A 9 7.20 15.03 -13.81
N VAL A 10 7.68 13.83 -13.47
CA VAL A 10 7.82 12.72 -14.42
C VAL A 10 6.74 11.64 -14.25
N CYS A 11 5.89 11.77 -13.23
CA CYS A 11 4.78 10.84 -13.05
C CYS A 11 3.69 11.09 -14.10
N ASN A 12 3.49 10.13 -14.97
CA ASN A 12 2.51 10.22 -16.06
C ASN A 12 1.16 9.52 -15.77
N GLY A 13 0.96 9.00 -14.56
CA GLY A 13 -0.32 8.39 -14.16
C GLY A 13 -0.63 7.03 -14.76
N ASN A 14 0.33 6.34 -15.40
CA ASN A 14 0.08 5.08 -16.12
C ASN A 14 -0.24 3.86 -15.24
N GLY A 15 -0.17 4.00 -13.91
CA GLY A 15 -0.56 2.94 -12.97
C GLY A 15 0.40 1.74 -12.87
N LYS A 16 1.55 1.72 -13.55
CA LYS A 16 2.50 0.59 -13.50
C LYS A 16 2.98 0.26 -12.10
N CYS A 17 3.14 1.27 -11.23
CA CYS A 17 3.48 1.07 -9.83
C CYS A 17 2.37 0.32 -9.06
N VAL A 18 1.10 0.56 -9.40
CA VAL A 18 -0.07 -0.14 -8.83
C VAL A 18 -0.06 -1.60 -9.29
N GLU A 19 0.13 -1.84 -10.57
CA GLU A 19 0.21 -3.20 -11.16
C GLU A 19 1.36 -4.00 -10.54
N ALA A 20 2.55 -3.41 -10.46
CA ALA A 20 3.71 -4.04 -9.84
C ALA A 20 3.46 -4.37 -8.35
N CYS A 21 2.79 -3.46 -7.62
CA CYS A 21 2.40 -3.70 -6.23
C CYS A 21 1.41 -4.86 -6.10
N HIS A 22 0.44 -4.96 -7.01
CA HIS A 22 -0.52 -6.07 -7.07
C HIS A 22 0.16 -7.42 -7.20
N LYS A 23 1.05 -7.55 -8.19
CA LYS A 23 1.78 -8.79 -8.47
C LYS A 23 2.70 -9.16 -7.31
N GLU A 24 3.50 -8.21 -6.85
CA GLU A 24 4.51 -8.45 -5.82
C GLU A 24 3.89 -8.87 -4.47
N ASN A 25 2.76 -8.28 -4.12
CA ASN A 25 2.16 -8.47 -2.80
C ASN A 25 1.01 -9.49 -2.80
N ASN A 26 0.85 -10.29 -3.84
CA ASN A 26 -0.21 -11.31 -3.92
C ASN A 26 -1.60 -10.73 -3.58
N HIS A 27 -1.93 -9.58 -4.16
CA HIS A 27 -3.26 -8.99 -4.00
C HIS A 27 -4.31 -9.77 -4.79
N ASP A 28 -5.55 -9.70 -4.35
CA ASP A 28 -6.69 -10.28 -5.05
C ASP A 28 -6.78 -9.73 -6.48
N ARG A 29 -6.85 -10.62 -7.47
CA ARG A 29 -6.93 -10.24 -8.89
C ARG A 29 -8.32 -9.75 -9.30
N ALA A 30 -9.34 -10.10 -8.53
CA ALA A 30 -10.72 -9.68 -8.79
C ALA A 30 -11.01 -8.24 -8.29
N THR A 31 -10.09 -7.62 -7.56
CA THR A 31 -10.26 -6.26 -7.03
C THR A 31 -9.10 -5.36 -7.41
N ASN A 32 -9.36 -4.05 -7.47
CA ASN A 32 -8.32 -3.03 -7.67
C ASN A 32 -7.64 -2.62 -6.34
N GLN A 33 -7.71 -3.45 -5.30
CA GLN A 33 -7.11 -3.15 -4.02
C GLN A 33 -5.59 -3.22 -4.12
N SER A 34 -4.92 -2.09 -3.87
CA SER A 34 -3.46 -1.99 -3.89
C SER A 34 -2.98 -1.19 -2.68
N TYR A 35 -1.72 -1.43 -2.26
CA TYR A 35 -1.08 -0.65 -1.19
C TYR A 35 -0.62 0.73 -1.66
N ILE A 36 -0.39 0.91 -2.96
CA ILE A 36 -0.12 2.20 -3.56
C ILE A 36 -1.31 2.60 -4.44
N ARG A 37 -1.72 3.85 -4.35
CA ARG A 37 -2.74 4.46 -5.19
C ARG A 37 -2.10 5.60 -5.95
N VAL A 38 -2.58 5.86 -7.16
CA VAL A 38 -2.21 7.06 -7.90
C VAL A 38 -3.44 7.96 -7.95
N LEU A 39 -3.31 9.17 -7.44
CA LEU A 39 -4.35 10.17 -7.45
C LEU A 39 -4.14 11.09 -8.66
N GLU A 40 -5.14 11.19 -9.54
CA GLU A 40 -5.20 12.24 -10.55
C GLU A 40 -5.74 13.50 -9.89
N MET A 41 -4.99 14.58 -9.93
CA MET A 41 -5.30 15.85 -9.26
C MET A 41 -5.19 17.02 -10.23
N PRO A 42 -6.02 18.08 -10.07
CA PRO A 42 -5.86 19.31 -10.82
C PRO A 42 -4.50 19.97 -10.52
N LYS A 43 -3.83 20.52 -11.53
CA LYS A 43 -2.63 21.32 -11.29
C LYS A 43 -2.94 22.54 -10.41
N GLY A 44 -2.01 22.85 -9.50
CA GLY A 44 -2.12 23.98 -8.58
C GLY A 44 -2.81 23.68 -7.26
N THR A 45 -3.27 22.45 -7.00
CA THR A 45 -3.80 22.02 -5.70
C THR A 45 -3.05 20.82 -5.14
N MET A 46 -2.98 20.73 -3.81
CA MET A 46 -2.47 19.55 -3.08
C MET A 46 -3.56 18.97 -2.16
N ASP A 47 -4.81 19.25 -2.47
CA ASP A 47 -5.94 18.68 -1.74
C ASP A 47 -6.19 17.23 -2.16
N MET A 48 -5.83 16.29 -1.29
CA MET A 48 -5.98 14.86 -1.56
C MET A 48 -7.44 14.39 -1.61
N GLU A 49 -8.38 15.15 -1.05
CA GLU A 49 -9.81 14.85 -1.11
C GLU A 49 -10.37 15.07 -2.52
N GLN A 50 -9.75 15.97 -3.28
CA GLN A 50 -10.09 16.21 -4.69
C GLN A 50 -9.41 15.21 -5.64
N GLY A 51 -8.56 14.36 -5.15
CA GLY A 51 -7.83 13.35 -5.93
C GLY A 51 -8.72 12.17 -6.33
N SER A 52 -8.72 11.80 -7.61
CA SER A 52 -9.41 10.60 -8.10
C SER A 52 -8.45 9.46 -8.35
N THR A 53 -8.80 8.26 -7.86
CA THR A 53 -8.11 7.01 -8.20
C THR A 53 -8.74 6.28 -9.39
N THR A 54 -9.94 6.73 -9.82
CA THR A 54 -10.72 6.13 -10.90
C THR A 54 -10.73 7.06 -12.12
N TYR A 55 -9.55 7.38 -12.62
CA TYR A 55 -9.42 8.15 -13.86
C TYR A 55 -9.29 7.21 -15.06
N SER A 56 -9.76 7.66 -16.21
CA SER A 56 -9.78 6.92 -17.47
C SER A 56 -9.30 7.78 -18.63
N GLY A 57 -9.01 7.13 -19.76
CA GLY A 57 -8.55 7.78 -20.97
C GLY A 57 -7.04 7.84 -21.08
N VAL A 58 -6.57 8.63 -22.03
CA VAL A 58 -5.13 8.79 -22.28
C VAL A 58 -4.49 9.62 -21.18
N VAL A 59 -3.38 9.14 -20.66
CA VAL A 59 -2.57 9.83 -19.64
C VAL A 59 -1.15 10.05 -20.19
N PRO A 60 -0.44 11.13 -19.81
CA PRO A 60 -0.87 12.19 -18.89
C PRO A 60 -1.83 13.21 -19.55
N LYS A 61 -2.66 13.86 -18.73
CA LYS A 61 -3.51 15.01 -19.14
C LYS A 61 -2.80 16.31 -18.81
N ASP A 62 -2.91 17.31 -19.67
CA ASP A 62 -2.14 18.57 -19.56
C ASP A 62 -2.49 19.42 -18.34
N ASP A 63 -3.76 19.37 -17.88
CA ASP A 63 -4.28 20.10 -16.73
C ASP A 63 -4.18 19.33 -15.42
N LYS A 64 -3.62 18.13 -15.42
CA LYS A 64 -3.52 17.22 -14.28
C LYS A 64 -2.08 16.92 -13.90
N PHE A 65 -1.90 16.51 -12.64
CA PHE A 65 -0.71 15.82 -12.18
C PHE A 65 -1.10 14.55 -11.42
N TYR A 66 -0.16 13.67 -11.25
CA TYR A 66 -0.40 12.35 -10.68
C TYR A 66 0.44 12.16 -9.42
N LEU A 67 -0.24 11.83 -8.31
CA LEU A 67 0.37 11.67 -7.00
C LEU A 67 0.29 10.21 -6.56
N PRO A 68 1.39 9.44 -6.61
CA PRO A 68 1.43 8.12 -5.99
C PRO A 68 1.43 8.25 -4.46
N VAL A 69 0.49 7.56 -3.81
CA VAL A 69 0.33 7.58 -2.36
C VAL A 69 0.29 6.15 -1.82
N GLN A 70 1.17 5.86 -0.87
CA GLN A 70 1.22 4.60 -0.12
C GLN A 70 1.28 4.89 1.38
N CYS A 71 1.50 3.86 2.20
CA CYS A 71 1.74 4.05 3.63
C CYS A 71 2.99 4.91 3.87
N GLN A 72 2.85 5.95 4.70
CA GLN A 72 3.93 6.91 4.99
C GLN A 72 4.93 6.39 6.03
N GLN A 73 4.72 5.21 6.62
CA GLN A 73 5.59 4.61 7.65
C GLN A 73 5.91 5.63 8.76
N CYS A 74 4.89 6.28 9.30
CA CYS A 74 4.97 7.41 10.23
C CYS A 74 5.98 7.19 11.37
N ASP A 75 6.58 8.27 11.87
CA ASP A 75 7.48 8.19 13.01
C ASP A 75 6.72 7.85 14.29
N GLU A 76 5.58 8.48 14.50
CA GLU A 76 4.61 8.20 15.56
C GLU A 76 3.32 7.67 14.88
N PRO A 77 3.22 6.34 14.64
CA PRO A 77 2.14 5.79 13.84
C PRO A 77 0.84 5.64 14.65
N PRO A 78 -0.18 6.49 14.48
CA PRO A 78 -1.42 6.40 15.25
C PRO A 78 -2.12 5.05 15.08
N CYS A 79 -1.92 4.41 13.95
CA CYS A 79 -2.46 3.09 13.67
C CYS A 79 -1.83 1.96 14.52
N VAL A 80 -0.67 2.18 15.13
CA VAL A 80 -0.06 1.26 16.12
C VAL A 80 -0.67 1.48 17.48
N ASP A 81 -0.84 2.74 17.86
CA ASP A 81 -1.32 3.13 19.21
C ASP A 81 -2.74 2.62 19.46
N VAL A 82 -3.60 2.65 18.46
CA VAL A 82 -5.00 2.21 18.58
C VAL A 82 -5.19 0.70 18.49
N CYS A 83 -4.14 -0.09 18.29
CA CYS A 83 -4.30 -1.54 18.13
C CYS A 83 -4.49 -2.23 19.49
N PRO A 84 -5.70 -2.78 19.80
CA PRO A 84 -5.99 -3.33 21.11
C PRO A 84 -5.21 -4.62 21.41
N VAL A 85 -4.83 -5.36 20.38
CA VAL A 85 -4.12 -6.64 20.50
C VAL A 85 -2.63 -6.53 20.16
N LYS A 86 -2.13 -5.31 19.89
CA LYS A 86 -0.74 -5.06 19.50
C LYS A 86 -0.26 -5.88 18.28
N ALA A 87 -1.18 -6.25 17.39
CA ALA A 87 -0.87 -6.97 16.16
C ALA A 87 -0.10 -6.12 15.12
N THR A 88 0.05 -4.84 15.36
CA THR A 88 0.83 -3.93 14.50
C THR A 88 1.81 -3.14 15.34
N TRP A 89 3.03 -2.99 14.83
CA TRP A 89 4.12 -2.28 15.52
C TRP A 89 5.07 -1.67 14.51
N LYS A 90 6.00 -0.86 14.99
CA LYS A 90 7.08 -0.29 14.20
C LYS A 90 8.36 -1.08 14.45
N GLU A 91 8.96 -1.59 13.37
CA GLU A 91 10.23 -2.29 13.39
C GLU A 91 11.42 -1.33 13.61
N GLN A 92 12.58 -1.86 13.96
CA GLN A 92 13.80 -1.07 14.21
C GLN A 92 14.26 -0.27 12.98
N ASP A 93 13.98 -0.78 11.77
CA ASP A 93 14.27 -0.10 10.52
C ASP A 93 13.25 1.00 10.16
N GLY A 94 12.23 1.19 11.01
CA GLY A 94 11.20 2.21 10.88
C GLY A 94 9.97 1.78 10.08
N ILE A 95 9.93 0.54 9.61
CA ILE A 95 8.78 0.00 8.86
C ILE A 95 7.70 -0.43 9.84
N VAL A 96 6.48 0.04 9.62
CA VAL A 96 5.30 -0.39 10.39
C VAL A 96 4.73 -1.65 9.74
N VAL A 97 4.60 -2.70 10.52
CA VAL A 97 4.15 -4.03 10.08
C VAL A 97 2.85 -4.44 10.78
N VAL A 98 2.24 -5.51 10.26
CA VAL A 98 1.07 -6.18 10.87
C VAL A 98 1.33 -7.67 10.89
N ASP A 99 1.14 -8.31 12.03
CA ASP A 99 1.04 -9.76 12.09
C ASP A 99 -0.42 -10.17 11.85
N TYR A 100 -0.64 -10.80 10.71
CA TYR A 100 -1.98 -11.22 10.30
C TYR A 100 -2.54 -12.39 11.13
N ASN A 101 -1.71 -13.10 11.88
CA ASN A 101 -2.18 -14.15 12.77
C ASN A 101 -2.70 -13.60 14.10
N TRP A 102 -2.25 -12.40 14.48
CA TRP A 102 -2.70 -11.71 15.71
C TRP A 102 -3.78 -10.67 15.43
N CYS A 103 -3.93 -10.25 14.18
CA CYS A 103 -4.91 -9.25 13.80
C CYS A 103 -6.34 -9.79 13.95
N ILE A 104 -7.17 -9.15 14.78
CA ILE A 104 -8.58 -9.48 14.98
C ILE A 104 -9.52 -8.73 14.06
N GLY A 105 -9.01 -7.89 13.16
CA GLY A 105 -9.81 -7.18 12.16
C GLY A 105 -10.72 -6.08 12.68
N CYS A 106 -10.46 -5.52 13.86
CA CYS A 106 -11.31 -4.48 14.45
C CYS A 106 -11.35 -3.16 13.67
N ARG A 107 -10.43 -2.95 12.71
CA ARG A 107 -10.32 -1.79 11.80
C ARG A 107 -10.02 -0.44 12.46
N TYR A 108 -9.74 -0.38 13.77
CA TYR A 108 -9.37 0.88 14.43
C TYR A 108 -8.14 1.53 13.77
N CYS A 109 -7.16 0.74 13.37
CA CYS A 109 -5.98 1.23 12.65
C CYS A 109 -6.29 1.75 11.24
N GLU A 110 -7.37 1.29 10.60
CA GLU A 110 -7.87 1.81 9.32
C GLU A 110 -8.50 3.18 9.53
N ALA A 111 -9.36 3.32 10.54
CA ALA A 111 -9.99 4.59 10.91
C ALA A 111 -8.97 5.64 11.40
N ALA A 112 -7.91 5.21 12.12
CA ALA A 112 -6.88 6.12 12.63
C ALA A 112 -5.88 6.58 11.56
N CYS A 113 -5.87 6.00 10.35
CA CYS A 113 -4.89 6.33 9.33
C CYS A 113 -5.35 7.54 8.49
N PRO A 114 -4.69 8.73 8.60
CA PRO A 114 -5.11 9.92 7.84
C PRO A 114 -4.85 9.77 6.32
N TYR A 115 -4.03 8.79 5.92
CA TYR A 115 -3.71 8.55 4.52
C TYR A 115 -4.56 7.44 3.88
N HIS A 116 -5.49 6.85 4.61
CA HIS A 116 -6.28 5.69 4.17
C HIS A 116 -5.39 4.58 3.57
N ALA A 117 -4.23 4.35 4.17
CA ALA A 117 -3.23 3.41 3.67
C ALA A 117 -3.41 1.99 4.20
N ARG A 118 -4.43 1.76 5.03
CA ARG A 118 -4.80 0.44 5.53
C ARG A 118 -6.05 -0.06 4.81
N ARG A 119 -6.12 -1.37 4.60
CA ARG A 119 -7.21 -2.03 3.88
C ARG A 119 -7.68 -3.24 4.67
N PHE A 120 -8.98 -3.38 4.86
CA PHE A 120 -9.56 -4.57 5.45
C PHE A 120 -9.81 -5.65 4.40
N ASN A 121 -9.46 -6.88 4.70
CA ASN A 121 -9.57 -8.00 3.79
C ASN A 121 -10.91 -8.72 3.99
N TRP A 122 -11.91 -8.34 3.20
CA TRP A 122 -13.30 -8.83 3.29
C TRP A 122 -13.47 -10.27 2.78
N LYS A 123 -12.60 -10.70 1.86
CA LYS A 123 -12.62 -12.03 1.28
C LYS A 123 -11.20 -12.57 1.09
N LYS A 124 -11.07 -13.88 0.94
CA LYS A 124 -9.79 -14.48 0.62
C LYS A 124 -9.31 -13.96 -0.73
N PRO A 125 -8.07 -13.45 -0.84
CA PRO A 125 -7.53 -13.05 -2.12
C PRO A 125 -7.48 -14.22 -3.11
N GLU A 126 -8.01 -14.02 -4.29
CA GLU A 126 -7.96 -14.96 -5.40
C GLU A 126 -6.77 -14.59 -6.28
N VAL A 127 -5.70 -15.38 -6.21
CA VAL A 127 -4.51 -15.22 -7.03
C VAL A 127 -4.32 -16.54 -7.80
N PRO A 128 -4.30 -16.51 -9.14
CA PRO A 128 -4.01 -17.70 -9.93
C PRO A 128 -2.68 -18.33 -9.50
N ALA A 129 -2.61 -19.65 -9.47
CA ALA A 129 -1.45 -20.37 -8.94
C ALA A 129 -0.14 -20.01 -9.66
N GLU A 130 -0.24 -19.77 -10.97
CA GLU A 130 0.87 -19.36 -11.84
C GLU A 130 1.34 -17.92 -11.62
N GLU A 131 0.50 -17.07 -11.01
CA GLU A 131 0.79 -15.68 -10.71
C GLU A 131 1.23 -15.44 -9.26
N VAL A 132 1.18 -16.47 -8.42
CA VAL A 132 1.57 -16.34 -7.03
C VAL A 132 3.05 -16.03 -6.94
N ASN A 133 3.38 -14.88 -6.34
CA ASN A 133 4.76 -14.62 -5.94
C ASN A 133 5.13 -15.55 -4.77
N THR A 134 6.01 -16.51 -5.04
CA THR A 134 6.46 -17.51 -4.08
C THR A 134 7.59 -17.03 -3.17
N ASP A 135 8.26 -15.92 -3.51
CA ASP A 135 9.24 -15.26 -2.64
C ASP A 135 8.51 -14.46 -1.54
N GLN A 136 7.98 -15.16 -0.56
CA GLN A 136 7.11 -14.60 0.47
C GLN A 136 7.85 -14.38 1.79
N GLY A 137 7.58 -13.23 2.40
CA GLY A 137 7.99 -12.94 3.78
C GLY A 137 6.80 -12.96 4.74
N TYR A 138 7.02 -13.45 5.96
CA TYR A 138 5.98 -13.63 6.97
C TYR A 138 5.19 -12.32 7.25
N LEU A 139 5.90 -11.19 7.42
CA LEU A 139 5.31 -9.88 7.70
C LEU A 139 5.06 -9.03 6.43
N SER A 140 5.26 -9.58 5.24
CA SER A 140 5.20 -8.78 4.01
C SER A 140 4.11 -9.22 3.03
N ASN A 141 4.46 -10.06 2.06
CA ASN A 141 3.64 -10.30 0.86
C ASN A 141 2.97 -11.68 0.81
N ARG A 142 2.98 -12.45 1.90
CA ARG A 142 2.20 -13.71 1.97
C ARG A 142 0.72 -13.41 1.70
N ILE A 143 0.00 -14.38 1.15
CA ILE A 143 -1.46 -14.26 0.97
C ILE A 143 -2.12 -14.08 2.33
N ARG A 144 -2.91 -13.03 2.47
CA ARG A 144 -3.55 -12.66 3.75
C ARG A 144 -4.83 -13.44 3.97
N PRO A 145 -5.13 -13.81 5.21
CA PRO A 145 -6.42 -14.40 5.54
C PRO A 145 -7.55 -13.37 5.45
N VAL A 146 -8.78 -13.86 5.40
CA VAL A 146 -9.99 -13.03 5.56
C VAL A 146 -10.02 -12.42 6.97
N GLY A 147 -10.57 -11.22 7.10
CA GLY A 147 -10.83 -10.61 8.40
C GLY A 147 -9.64 -9.90 9.03
N VAL A 148 -8.56 -9.65 8.29
CA VAL A 148 -7.40 -8.88 8.77
C VAL A 148 -7.28 -7.54 8.07
N VAL A 149 -6.56 -6.61 8.70
CA VAL A 149 -6.19 -5.33 8.07
C VAL A 149 -4.78 -5.42 7.53
N GLU A 150 -4.62 -5.12 6.26
CA GLU A 150 -3.33 -5.13 5.56
C GLU A 150 -2.86 -3.74 5.15
N LYS A 151 -1.58 -3.58 4.84
CA LYS A 151 -0.97 -2.31 4.42
C LYS A 151 0.39 -2.50 3.73
N CYS A 152 0.87 -1.46 3.06
CA CYS A 152 2.21 -1.43 2.52
C CYS A 152 3.29 -1.61 3.60
N THR A 153 4.24 -2.48 3.34
CA THR A 153 5.42 -2.75 4.18
C THR A 153 6.73 -2.36 3.47
N TYR A 154 6.69 -1.51 2.44
CA TYR A 154 7.83 -1.19 1.56
C TYR A 154 8.48 -2.43 0.95
N CYS A 155 7.68 -3.45 0.64
CA CYS A 155 8.18 -4.74 0.16
C CYS A 155 9.34 -5.26 1.05
N LEU A 156 9.07 -5.40 2.34
CA LEU A 156 10.03 -5.76 3.38
C LEU A 156 10.93 -6.95 2.99
N HIS A 157 10.35 -7.96 2.33
CA HIS A 157 11.06 -9.12 1.79
C HIS A 157 12.09 -8.78 0.71
N ARG A 158 11.94 -7.62 0.04
CA ARG A 158 12.90 -7.11 -0.96
C ARG A 158 13.88 -6.14 -0.33
N THR A 159 13.38 -5.13 0.37
CA THR A 159 14.20 -4.03 0.89
C THR A 159 15.24 -4.49 1.90
N ARG A 160 14.93 -5.48 2.75
CA ARG A 160 15.90 -6.10 3.66
C ARG A 160 16.97 -6.95 2.96
N ARG A 161 16.81 -7.22 1.67
CA ARG A 161 17.80 -7.89 0.80
C ARG A 161 18.50 -6.90 -0.14
N GLY A 162 18.39 -5.59 0.11
CA GLY A 162 19.01 -4.55 -0.72
C GLY A 162 18.34 -4.30 -2.07
N LYS A 163 17.14 -4.83 -2.29
CA LYS A 163 16.35 -4.58 -3.52
C LYS A 163 15.38 -3.42 -3.31
N LEU A 164 15.05 -2.71 -4.38
CA LEU A 164 14.01 -1.68 -4.35
C LEU A 164 12.61 -2.29 -4.17
N PRO A 165 11.66 -1.54 -3.57
CA PRO A 165 10.24 -1.89 -3.64
C PRO A 165 9.78 -2.10 -5.08
N ALA A 166 8.81 -2.99 -5.29
CA ALA A 166 8.36 -3.34 -6.65
C ALA A 166 7.70 -2.18 -7.42
N CYS A 167 7.22 -1.16 -6.71
CA CYS A 167 6.60 0.03 -7.30
C CYS A 167 7.60 1.12 -7.73
N LEU A 168 8.89 0.89 -7.55
CA LEU A 168 10.01 1.69 -8.03
C LEU A 168 10.73 0.97 -9.18
#